data_c518f44b15481071bcc71c0e0f803dae
#
_entry.id   c518f44b15481071bcc71c0e0f803dae
#
_cell.length_a   1.000
_cell.length_b   1.000
_cell.length_c   1.000
_cell.angle_alpha   90.00
_cell.angle_beta   90.00
_cell.angle_gamma   90.00
#
_symmetry.space_group_name_H-M   'P 1'
#
loop_
_entity.id
_entity.type
_entity.pdbx_description
1 polymer ?
#
loop_
_entity_poly.entity_id
_entity_poly.type
_entity_poly.pdbx_seq_one_letter_code
_entity_poly.pdbx_strand_id
1 'polypeptide(L)'
;MNKFNTADLCDDYNLVIAKPIFKSFGSHTHCYGIIKTVEAVDDNSYVKKLLQEDGSGCVMVVDGKGSEKCALVGDNLAALGAKNNWSGIIVNGCIRDSLEINNIGISIKAINLVPNKSEKKDVGKYNLDLNFAGVTFKENQFIYSDPDGIVISSTEIILK
;
A
#
# COMPACT_ATOMS: atom_id res chain seq x y z
N MET A 1 -16.52 9.34 4.66
CA MET A 1 -15.70 8.73 3.59
C MET A 1 -15.52 9.78 2.52
N ASN A 2 -14.32 10.27 2.33
CA ASN A 2 -14.03 11.26 1.30
C ASN A 2 -14.20 10.60 -0.06
N LYS A 3 -15.06 11.18 -0.87
CA LYS A 3 -15.40 10.65 -2.18
C LYS A 3 -14.47 11.27 -3.21
N PHE A 4 -13.58 10.46 -3.73
CA PHE A 4 -12.80 10.81 -4.92
C PHE A 4 -12.82 9.61 -5.86
N ASN A 5 -12.49 9.84 -7.11
CA ASN A 5 -12.02 8.80 -7.99
C ASN A 5 -10.77 9.27 -8.72
N THR A 6 -9.87 8.35 -9.00
CA THR A 6 -8.59 8.68 -9.62
C THR A 6 -8.74 9.21 -11.04
N ALA A 7 -9.81 8.84 -11.75
CA ALA A 7 -10.10 9.36 -13.10
C ALA A 7 -10.33 10.87 -13.06
N ASP A 8 -11.22 11.35 -12.17
CA ASP A 8 -11.48 12.78 -12.03
C ASP A 8 -10.23 13.55 -11.56
N LEU A 9 -9.44 12.96 -10.66
CA LEU A 9 -8.19 13.57 -10.22
C LEU A 9 -7.20 13.74 -11.38
N CYS A 10 -7.13 12.76 -12.29
CA CYS A 10 -6.28 12.86 -13.49
C CYS A 10 -6.77 13.91 -14.48
N ASP A 11 -8.09 14.14 -14.55
CA ASP A 11 -8.67 15.16 -15.41
C ASP A 11 -8.38 16.57 -14.88
N ASP A 12 -8.41 16.73 -13.55
CA ASP A 12 -8.28 18.03 -12.90
C ASP A 12 -6.82 18.41 -12.57
N TYR A 13 -5.92 17.45 -12.42
CA TYR A 13 -4.56 17.66 -11.95
C TYR A 13 -3.52 16.92 -12.80
N ASN A 14 -2.33 17.47 -12.90
CA ASN A 14 -1.19 16.78 -13.50
C ASN A 14 -0.51 15.87 -12.47
N LEU A 15 -0.90 14.61 -12.45
CA LEU A 15 -0.46 13.61 -11.47
C LEU A 15 0.48 12.59 -12.09
N VAL A 16 1.29 11.96 -11.22
CA VAL A 16 2.10 10.82 -11.59
C VAL A 16 1.24 9.55 -11.43
N ILE A 17 1.15 8.75 -12.48
CA ILE A 17 0.28 7.58 -12.54
C ILE A 17 1.12 6.31 -12.51
N ALA A 18 0.88 5.45 -11.52
CA ALA A 18 1.53 4.15 -11.44
C ALA A 18 1.03 3.21 -12.55
N LYS A 19 1.92 2.35 -13.07
CA LYS A 19 1.52 1.32 -14.03
C LYS A 19 0.45 0.39 -13.43
N PRO A 20 -0.51 -0.10 -14.23
CA PRO A 20 -1.66 -0.88 -13.75
C PRO A 20 -1.28 -2.36 -13.52
N ILE A 21 -0.37 -2.61 -12.61
CA ILE A 21 0.16 -3.93 -12.29
C ILE A 21 -0.42 -4.54 -11.01
N PHE A 22 -1.30 -3.81 -10.31
CA PHE A 22 -1.81 -4.20 -9.00
C PHE A 22 -3.20 -4.83 -9.08
N LYS A 23 -3.45 -5.79 -8.19
CA LYS A 23 -4.77 -6.33 -7.85
C LYS A 23 -5.24 -5.68 -6.55
N SER A 24 -6.56 -5.55 -6.39
CA SER A 24 -7.18 -4.89 -5.23
C SER A 24 -7.75 -5.90 -4.25
N PHE A 25 -7.52 -5.66 -2.96
CA PHE A 25 -7.98 -6.48 -1.85
C PHE A 25 -8.45 -5.57 -0.70
N GLY A 26 -9.13 -6.16 0.28
CA GLY A 26 -9.69 -5.43 1.40
C GLY A 26 -11.12 -4.98 1.14
N SER A 27 -11.86 -4.69 2.22
CA SER A 27 -13.26 -4.24 2.09
C SER A 27 -13.37 -2.78 1.69
N HIS A 28 -12.31 -1.99 1.88
CA HIS A 28 -12.23 -0.62 1.39
C HIS A 28 -11.63 -0.59 -0.01
N THR A 29 -12.33 0.01 -0.96
CA THR A 29 -11.86 0.13 -2.35
C THR A 29 -10.97 1.34 -2.57
N HIS A 30 -11.02 2.31 -1.67
CA HIS A 30 -10.31 3.58 -1.75
C HIS A 30 -9.37 3.74 -0.56
N CYS A 31 -8.20 4.32 -0.80
CA CYS A 31 -7.36 4.87 0.24
C CYS A 31 -6.59 6.08 -0.28
N TYR A 32 -6.29 7.00 0.61
CA TYR A 32 -5.42 8.13 0.32
C TYR A 32 -4.72 8.58 1.59
N GLY A 33 -3.62 9.27 1.41
CA GLY A 33 -2.88 9.82 2.54
C GLY A 33 -1.43 10.11 2.21
N ILE A 34 -0.68 10.40 3.27
CA ILE A 34 0.75 10.61 3.23
C ILE A 34 1.46 9.27 3.03
N ILE A 35 2.40 9.23 2.10
CA ILE A 35 3.21 8.04 1.83
C ILE A 35 4.19 7.77 2.96
N LYS A 36 4.17 6.54 3.47
CA LYS A 36 5.17 5.97 4.37
C LYS A 36 5.79 4.76 3.71
N THR A 37 7.11 4.76 3.54
CA THR A 37 7.81 3.75 2.75
C THR A 37 8.54 2.73 3.60
N VAL A 38 8.56 1.48 3.13
CA VAL A 38 9.35 0.40 3.71
C VAL A 38 9.83 -0.53 2.60
N GLU A 39 11.13 -0.86 2.61
CA GLU A 39 11.69 -1.91 1.78
C GLU A 39 11.71 -3.20 2.59
N ALA A 40 11.13 -4.27 2.04
CA ALA A 40 10.96 -5.55 2.70
C ALA A 40 11.06 -6.68 1.66
N VAL A 41 12.26 -7.18 1.42
CA VAL A 41 12.51 -8.25 0.45
C VAL A 41 12.45 -9.59 1.15
N ASP A 42 11.38 -10.35 0.91
CA ASP A 42 11.13 -11.69 1.46
C ASP A 42 11.12 -11.78 3.00
N ASP A 43 11.04 -10.64 3.67
CA ASP A 43 10.98 -10.51 5.13
C ASP A 43 10.05 -9.35 5.50
N ASN A 44 8.94 -9.65 6.17
CA ASN A 44 7.95 -8.66 6.55
C ASN A 44 8.10 -8.11 7.98
N SER A 45 9.24 -8.33 8.62
CA SER A 45 9.48 -7.84 9.99
C SER A 45 9.29 -6.33 10.09
N TYR A 46 9.81 -5.57 9.14
CA TYR A 46 9.72 -4.11 9.13
C TYR A 46 8.32 -3.62 8.72
N VAL A 47 7.61 -4.36 7.91
CA VAL A 47 6.19 -4.08 7.62
C VAL A 47 5.38 -4.16 8.91
N LYS A 48 5.57 -5.22 9.68
CA LYS A 48 4.88 -5.40 10.96
C LYS A 48 5.22 -4.28 11.96
N LYS A 49 6.51 -3.93 12.09
CA LYS A 49 6.95 -2.86 13.00
C LYS A 49 6.26 -1.53 12.64
N LEU A 50 6.21 -1.16 11.37
CA LEU A 50 5.60 0.08 10.93
C LEU A 50 4.07 0.04 11.12
N LEU A 51 3.41 -1.09 10.88
CA LEU A 51 1.96 -1.23 11.09
C LEU A 51 1.55 -1.13 12.57
N GLN A 52 2.48 -1.33 13.51
CA GLN A 52 2.23 -1.14 14.94
C GLN A 52 2.13 0.34 15.35
N GLU A 53 2.62 1.24 14.52
CA GLU A 53 2.50 2.68 14.74
C GLU A 53 1.13 3.20 14.29
N ASP A 54 0.74 4.38 14.77
CA ASP A 54 -0.46 5.06 14.31
C ASP A 54 -0.29 5.49 12.84
N GLY A 55 -1.14 4.95 11.97
CA GLY A 55 -1.15 5.23 10.54
C GLY A 55 -2.20 6.24 10.10
N SER A 56 -2.78 7.01 11.04
CA SER A 56 -3.81 8.00 10.73
C SER A 56 -3.38 8.96 9.62
N GLY A 57 -4.16 9.02 8.55
CA GLY A 57 -3.85 9.86 7.38
C GLY A 57 -2.70 9.35 6.51
N CYS A 58 -2.25 8.12 6.69
CA CYS A 58 -1.11 7.56 5.98
C CYS A 58 -1.47 6.32 5.15
N VAL A 59 -0.74 6.13 4.08
CA VAL A 59 -0.73 4.90 3.27
C VAL A 59 0.69 4.32 3.30
N MET A 60 0.80 3.05 3.65
CA MET A 60 2.07 2.34 3.62
C MET A 60 2.37 1.86 2.22
N VAL A 61 3.57 2.13 1.74
CA VAL A 61 4.08 1.63 0.47
C VAL A 61 5.24 0.69 0.75
N VAL A 62 5.08 -0.56 0.34
CA VAL A 62 6.02 -1.66 0.60
C VAL A 62 6.69 -2.08 -0.68
N ASP A 63 8.01 -2.00 -0.74
CA ASP A 63 8.78 -2.55 -1.85
C ASP A 63 9.38 -3.91 -1.49
N GLY A 64 8.72 -4.96 -1.96
CA GLY A 64 9.22 -6.34 -1.91
C GLY A 64 10.00 -6.74 -3.16
N LYS A 65 10.39 -5.78 -4.00
CA LYS A 65 11.09 -6.00 -5.28
C LYS A 65 10.34 -6.93 -6.24
N GLY A 66 9.00 -7.00 -6.11
CA GLY A 66 8.18 -7.86 -6.95
C GLY A 66 8.36 -9.36 -6.69
N SER A 67 8.99 -9.75 -5.59
CA SER A 67 9.25 -11.16 -5.27
C SER A 67 7.95 -11.95 -5.11
N GLU A 68 7.92 -13.14 -5.69
CA GLU A 68 6.83 -14.11 -5.55
C GLU A 68 7.17 -15.25 -4.58
N LYS A 69 8.29 -15.14 -3.86
CA LYS A 69 8.77 -16.20 -2.96
C LYS A 69 7.92 -16.37 -1.71
N CYS A 70 7.39 -15.28 -1.18
CA CYS A 70 6.58 -15.31 0.03
C CYS A 70 5.61 -14.13 0.09
N ALA A 71 4.60 -14.26 0.95
CA ALA A 71 3.65 -13.19 1.22
C ALA A 71 4.21 -12.22 2.27
N LEU A 72 4.11 -10.93 1.98
CA LEU A 72 4.56 -9.86 2.89
C LEU A 72 3.44 -9.39 3.82
N VAL A 73 2.18 -9.55 3.42
CA VAL A 73 1.00 -9.22 4.22
C VAL A 73 0.01 -10.37 4.16
N GLY A 74 -0.45 -10.78 5.33
CA GLY A 74 -1.57 -11.68 5.51
C GLY A 74 -2.69 -11.01 6.29
N ASP A 75 -3.68 -11.77 6.72
CA ASP A 75 -4.85 -11.26 7.46
C ASP A 75 -4.47 -10.59 8.79
N ASN A 76 -3.52 -11.15 9.53
CA ASN A 76 -3.09 -10.57 10.80
C ASN A 76 -2.47 -9.18 10.64
N LEU A 77 -1.61 -8.97 9.65
CA LEU A 77 -1.02 -7.66 9.37
C LEU A 77 -2.03 -6.69 8.77
N ALA A 78 -2.94 -7.15 7.92
CA ALA A 78 -4.03 -6.33 7.42
C ALA A 78 -4.93 -5.84 8.56
N ALA A 79 -5.30 -6.72 9.50
CA ALA A 79 -6.08 -6.37 10.67
C ALA A 79 -5.33 -5.39 11.60
N LEU A 80 -4.03 -5.58 11.77
CA LEU A 80 -3.18 -4.66 12.54
C LEU A 80 -3.16 -3.26 11.91
N GLY A 81 -3.03 -3.19 10.59
CA GLY A 81 -3.07 -1.94 9.85
C GLY A 81 -4.41 -1.22 10.03
N ALA A 82 -5.52 -1.93 9.87
CA ALA A 82 -6.87 -1.38 10.09
C ALA A 82 -7.06 -0.89 11.53
N LYS A 83 -6.61 -1.67 12.52
CA LYS A 83 -6.69 -1.32 13.94
C LYS A 83 -5.93 -0.03 14.27
N ASN A 84 -4.79 0.19 13.64
CA ASN A 84 -3.91 1.34 13.87
C ASN A 84 -4.14 2.48 12.86
N ASN A 85 -5.31 2.52 12.25
CA ASN A 85 -5.82 3.62 11.41
C ASN A 85 -5.06 3.83 10.09
N TRP A 86 -4.32 2.85 9.61
CA TRP A 86 -3.72 2.92 8.27
C TRP A 86 -4.82 2.97 7.21
N SER A 87 -4.73 3.94 6.31
CA SER A 87 -5.70 4.11 5.22
C SER A 87 -5.61 2.99 4.19
N GLY A 88 -4.40 2.53 3.90
CA GLY A 88 -4.16 1.46 2.95
C GLY A 88 -2.72 1.00 2.93
N ILE A 89 -2.49 -0.10 2.21
CA ILE A 89 -1.16 -0.69 2.00
C ILE A 89 -1.00 -0.99 0.51
N ILE A 90 0.07 -0.49 -0.09
CA ILE A 90 0.46 -0.79 -1.47
C ILE A 90 1.68 -1.70 -1.41
N VAL A 91 1.60 -2.89 -1.99
CA VAL A 91 2.65 -3.91 -1.90
C VAL A 91 3.19 -4.24 -3.30
N ASN A 92 4.45 -3.89 -3.55
CA ASN A 92 5.19 -4.42 -4.69
C ASN A 92 5.71 -5.81 -4.36
N GLY A 93 4.83 -6.78 -4.38
CA GLY A 93 5.04 -8.16 -3.99
C GLY A 93 3.73 -8.89 -3.78
N CYS A 94 3.81 -10.04 -3.10
CA CYS A 94 2.66 -10.89 -2.86
C CYS A 94 2.06 -10.73 -1.46
N ILE A 95 0.79 -11.06 -1.36
CA ILE A 95 0.03 -11.21 -0.10
C ILE A 95 -0.61 -12.59 -0.05
N ARG A 96 -1.18 -12.95 1.09
CA ARG A 96 -1.96 -14.17 1.29
C ARG A 96 -3.23 -13.89 2.11
N ASP A 97 -4.05 -14.91 2.34
CA ASP A 97 -5.31 -14.82 3.10
C ASP A 97 -6.32 -13.87 2.45
N SER A 98 -6.46 -13.95 1.12
CA SER A 98 -7.25 -13.00 0.34
C SER A 98 -8.73 -12.97 0.74
N LEU A 99 -9.32 -14.10 1.10
CA LEU A 99 -10.72 -14.18 1.53
C LEU A 99 -10.94 -13.45 2.86
N GLU A 100 -10.04 -13.66 3.82
CA GLU A 100 -10.07 -13.01 5.12
C GLU A 100 -9.81 -11.51 4.99
N ILE A 101 -8.80 -11.13 4.22
CA ILE A 101 -8.43 -9.73 3.96
C ILE A 101 -9.60 -8.96 3.36
N ASN A 102 -10.37 -9.56 2.47
CA ASN A 102 -11.52 -8.90 1.83
C ASN A 102 -12.66 -8.55 2.80
N ASN A 103 -12.62 -9.05 4.03
CA ASN A 103 -13.55 -8.68 5.10
C ASN A 103 -12.96 -7.66 6.09
N ILE A 104 -11.72 -7.23 5.90
CA ILE A 104 -11.04 -6.28 6.79
C ILE A 104 -11.18 -4.85 6.24
N GLY A 105 -11.50 -3.90 7.12
CA GLY A 105 -11.73 -2.49 6.78
C GLY A 105 -10.44 -1.73 6.43
N ILE A 106 -9.76 -2.16 5.39
CA ILE A 106 -8.56 -1.52 4.84
C ILE A 106 -8.54 -1.71 3.33
N SER A 107 -7.86 -0.84 2.61
CA SER A 107 -7.59 -0.97 1.18
C SER A 107 -6.17 -1.51 0.97
N ILE A 108 -6.04 -2.59 0.20
CA ILE A 108 -4.74 -3.18 -0.12
C ILE A 108 -4.61 -3.35 -1.63
N LYS A 109 -3.46 -2.94 -2.17
CA LYS A 109 -3.03 -3.25 -3.53
C LYS A 109 -1.80 -4.15 -3.46
N ALA A 110 -1.77 -5.20 -4.27
CA ALA A 110 -0.63 -6.11 -4.36
C ALA A 110 -0.47 -6.64 -5.79
N ILE A 111 0.71 -7.14 -6.10
CA ILE A 111 1.00 -7.68 -7.44
C ILE A 111 0.30 -9.02 -7.63
N ASN A 112 0.38 -9.88 -6.63
CA ASN A 112 -0.16 -11.24 -6.73
C ASN A 112 -0.37 -11.88 -5.35
N LEU A 113 -0.79 -13.13 -5.36
CA LEU A 113 -1.03 -13.97 -4.20
C LEU A 113 -0.04 -15.14 -4.17
N VAL A 114 0.44 -15.49 -2.98
CA VAL A 114 1.24 -16.69 -2.76
C VAL A 114 0.98 -17.20 -1.33
N PRO A 115 0.83 -18.52 -1.10
CA PRO A 115 0.34 -19.01 0.20
C PRO A 115 1.40 -19.08 1.30
N ASN A 116 2.70 -19.06 0.99
CA ASN A 116 3.75 -19.22 1.99
C ASN A 116 4.09 -17.92 2.70
N LYS A 117 4.39 -18.02 3.99
CA LYS A 117 4.79 -16.88 4.82
C LYS A 117 6.21 -16.43 4.52
N SER A 118 6.52 -15.18 4.90
CA SER A 118 7.90 -14.69 4.90
C SER A 118 8.71 -15.31 6.05
N GLU A 119 10.01 -15.43 5.85
CA GLU A 119 10.96 -15.82 6.89
C GLU A 119 11.46 -14.54 7.57
N LYS A 120 11.19 -14.41 8.88
CA LYS A 120 11.53 -13.21 9.64
C LYS A 120 12.98 -13.23 10.08
N LYS A 121 13.79 -12.33 9.50
CA LYS A 121 15.22 -12.16 9.81
C LYS A 121 15.52 -10.77 10.36
N ASP A 122 14.50 -9.97 10.62
CA ASP A 122 14.61 -8.58 11.09
C ASP A 122 15.41 -7.69 10.13
N VAL A 123 15.20 -7.87 8.84
CA VAL A 123 15.85 -7.12 7.76
C VAL A 123 14.83 -6.26 7.01
N GLY A 124 15.19 -5.01 6.76
CA GLY A 124 14.40 -4.06 6.02
C GLY A 124 14.97 -2.65 6.14
N LYS A 125 14.29 -1.69 5.53
CA LYS A 125 14.66 -0.27 5.60
C LYS A 125 13.41 0.60 5.55
N TYR A 126 13.43 1.72 6.25
CA TYR A 126 12.40 2.75 6.23
C TYR A 126 12.89 4.03 5.57
N ASN A 127 11.95 4.91 5.24
CA ASN A 127 12.22 6.28 4.80
C ASN A 127 13.09 6.34 3.53
N LEU A 128 12.80 5.47 2.57
CA LEU A 128 13.47 5.43 1.28
C LEU A 128 12.56 5.95 0.17
N ASP A 129 13.15 6.49 -0.87
CA ASP A 129 12.48 6.58 -2.16
C ASP A 129 12.38 5.18 -2.76
N LEU A 130 11.17 4.76 -3.14
CA LEU A 130 10.94 3.45 -3.74
C LEU A 130 10.58 3.60 -5.21
N ASN A 131 11.22 2.79 -6.06
CA ASN A 131 11.02 2.83 -7.50
C ASN A 131 10.40 1.52 -7.98
N PHE A 132 9.14 1.53 -8.33
CA PHE A 132 8.44 0.43 -8.99
C PHE A 132 7.17 0.95 -9.69
N ALA A 133 6.53 0.12 -10.49
CA ALA A 133 5.36 0.51 -11.28
C ALA A 133 5.59 1.76 -12.13
N GLY A 134 6.83 1.99 -12.58
CA GLY A 134 7.20 3.12 -13.43
C GLY A 134 7.21 4.47 -12.74
N VAL A 135 7.09 4.53 -11.41
CA VAL A 135 7.05 5.78 -10.63
C VAL A 135 7.97 5.71 -9.43
N THR A 136 8.22 6.85 -8.79
CA THR A 136 8.92 6.94 -7.51
C THR A 136 7.92 7.29 -6.41
N PHE A 137 7.87 6.44 -5.37
CA PHE A 137 7.10 6.71 -4.15
C PHE A 137 8.04 7.36 -3.13
N LYS A 138 7.76 8.61 -2.79
CA LYS A 138 8.59 9.39 -1.86
C LYS A 138 7.86 9.61 -0.53
N GLU A 139 8.61 9.48 0.58
CA GLU A 139 8.11 9.89 1.89
C GLU A 139 7.50 11.30 1.85
N ASN A 140 6.38 11.46 2.54
CA ASN A 140 5.66 12.71 2.69
C ASN A 140 5.03 13.30 1.43
N GLN A 141 5.07 12.62 0.29
CA GLN A 141 4.17 12.89 -0.82
C GLN A 141 2.81 12.26 -0.56
N PHE A 142 1.85 12.49 -1.45
CA PHE A 142 0.46 12.06 -1.28
C PHE A 142 0.10 11.02 -2.33
N ILE A 143 -0.63 10.00 -1.91
CA ILE A 143 -1.10 8.92 -2.76
C ILE A 143 -2.62 8.80 -2.68
N TYR A 144 -3.25 8.53 -3.82
CA TYR A 144 -4.67 8.31 -3.97
C TYR A 144 -4.86 7.02 -4.76
N SER A 145 -5.63 6.10 -4.21
CA SER A 145 -5.84 4.77 -4.79
C SER A 145 -7.32 4.40 -4.75
N ASP A 146 -7.81 3.88 -5.87
CA ASP A 146 -9.17 3.38 -6.03
C ASP A 146 -9.17 2.16 -6.98
N PRO A 147 -10.34 1.61 -7.37
CA PRO A 147 -10.37 0.47 -8.28
C PRO A 147 -9.68 0.69 -9.64
N ASP A 148 -9.60 1.93 -10.12
CA ASP A 148 -9.01 2.24 -11.42
C ASP A 148 -7.48 2.36 -11.39
N GLY A 149 -6.90 2.71 -10.23
CA GLY A 149 -5.45 2.82 -10.17
C GLY A 149 -4.91 3.59 -8.98
N ILE A 150 -3.64 3.97 -9.13
CA ILE A 150 -2.86 4.68 -8.12
C ILE A 150 -2.25 5.92 -8.75
N VAL A 151 -2.46 7.07 -8.12
CA VAL A 151 -1.85 8.33 -8.53
C VAL A 151 -1.12 8.98 -7.35
N ILE A 152 -0.06 9.73 -7.67
CA ILE A 152 0.82 10.36 -6.70
C ILE A 152 0.85 11.87 -6.97
N SER A 153 0.79 12.64 -5.90
CA SER A 153 0.92 14.11 -5.93
C SER A 153 2.01 14.55 -4.97
N SER A 154 2.77 15.56 -5.36
CA SER A 154 3.75 16.22 -4.47
C SER A 154 3.08 17.08 -3.40
N THR A 155 1.84 17.51 -3.64
CA THR A 155 1.04 18.32 -2.72
C THR A 155 -0.28 17.64 -2.41
N GLU A 156 -0.85 17.96 -1.25
CA GLU A 156 -2.16 17.45 -0.91
C GLU A 156 -3.24 18.01 -1.84
N ILE A 157 -4.10 17.13 -2.34
CA ILE A 157 -5.27 17.51 -3.11
C ILE A 157 -6.45 17.65 -2.14
N ILE A 158 -7.09 18.81 -2.15
CA ILE A 158 -8.29 19.04 -1.34
C ILE A 158 -9.45 18.30 -2.01
N LEU A 159 -9.88 17.22 -1.39
CA LEU A 159 -11.02 16.43 -1.85
C LEU A 159 -12.33 17.19 -1.55
N LYS A 160 -13.19 17.30 -2.55
CA LYS A 160 -14.49 18.01 -2.46
C LYS A 160 -15.60 17.09 -1.99
#